data_2341cd50dc01a2c54b0efa238ab2df24
#
_entry.id   2341cd50dc01a2c54b0efa238ab2df24
#
_cell.length_a   1.000
_cell.length_b   1.000
_cell.length_c   1.000
_cell.angle_alpha   90.00
_cell.angle_beta   90.00
_cell.angle_gamma   90.00
#
_symmetry.space_group_name_H-M   'P 1'
#
loop_
_entity.id
_entity.type
_entity.pdbx_description
1 polymer ?
#
loop_
_entity_poly.entity_id
_entity_poly.type
_entity_poly.pdbx_seq_one_letter_code
_entity_poly.pdbx_strand_id
1 'polypeptide(L)'
;MADHIVVMSRGRIEQVGTPQQIYREPATAFVADFVGKVNVLAAVAQGDGRIKLGDLVLKGGGGSERLPAGTAIKLYLRPEDVVVNGDARDHPNGASASVQKIEFLGAFCLVTVTLAGAPTQPLLVNLPRQSLDRMSLAVGAPLSVGLPCECMRLL
;
A
#
# COMPACT_ATOMS: atom_id res chain seq x y z
N MET A 1 0.49 -26.42 -10.99
CA MET A 1 0.86 -25.09 -10.46
C MET A 1 2.32 -24.83 -10.77
N ALA A 2 2.65 -23.67 -11.27
CA ALA A 2 4.02 -23.34 -11.63
C ALA A 2 4.88 -23.08 -10.39
N ASP A 3 6.09 -23.66 -10.35
CA ASP A 3 7.05 -23.39 -9.27
C ASP A 3 7.74 -22.04 -9.45
N HIS A 4 7.89 -21.62 -10.69
CA HIS A 4 8.50 -20.35 -11.06
C HIS A 4 7.65 -19.65 -12.10
N ILE A 5 7.61 -18.32 -11.99
CA ILE A 5 6.93 -17.44 -12.93
C ILE A 5 7.96 -16.53 -13.56
N VAL A 6 7.86 -16.36 -14.88
CA VAL A 6 8.64 -15.39 -15.63
C VAL A 6 7.72 -14.26 -16.06
N VAL A 7 7.98 -13.05 -15.60
CA VAL A 7 7.24 -11.87 -16.03
C VAL A 7 8.01 -11.17 -17.12
N MET A 8 7.39 -11.01 -18.27
CA MET A 8 8.01 -10.41 -19.46
C MET A 8 7.27 -9.14 -19.90
N SER A 9 8.02 -8.21 -20.43
CA SER A 9 7.49 -7.00 -21.04
C SER A 9 8.34 -6.64 -22.25
N ARG A 10 7.68 -6.43 -23.39
CA ARG A 10 8.32 -6.04 -24.65
C ARG A 10 9.52 -6.92 -25.03
N GLY A 11 9.37 -8.24 -24.84
CA GLY A 11 10.42 -9.21 -25.14
C GLY A 11 11.55 -9.30 -24.16
N ARG A 12 11.49 -8.58 -23.05
CA ARG A 12 12.48 -8.61 -21.97
C ARG A 12 11.93 -9.29 -20.74
N ILE A 13 12.80 -10.00 -20.02
CA ILE A 13 12.43 -10.58 -18.73
C ILE A 13 12.52 -9.48 -17.68
N GLU A 14 11.39 -9.19 -17.03
CA GLU A 14 11.31 -8.22 -15.93
C GLU A 14 11.66 -8.87 -14.60
N GLN A 15 11.18 -10.08 -14.37
CA GLN A 15 11.45 -10.82 -13.14
C GLN A 15 11.20 -12.31 -13.32
N VAL A 16 11.99 -13.12 -12.62
CA VAL A 16 11.79 -14.56 -12.49
C VAL A 16 11.77 -14.90 -11.01
N GLY A 17 10.83 -15.71 -10.58
CA GLY A 17 10.76 -16.12 -9.19
C GLY A 17 9.54 -16.98 -8.91
N THR A 18 9.39 -17.38 -7.65
CA THR A 18 8.19 -18.07 -7.20
C THR A 18 7.00 -17.10 -7.25
N PRO A 19 5.74 -17.61 -7.32
CA PRO A 19 4.58 -16.74 -7.28
C PRO A 19 4.58 -15.79 -6.07
N GLN A 20 4.99 -16.28 -4.91
CA GLN A 20 5.05 -15.46 -3.70
C GLN A 20 6.09 -14.35 -3.80
N GLN A 21 7.27 -14.65 -4.35
CA GLN A 21 8.34 -13.66 -4.54
C GLN A 21 7.90 -12.56 -5.50
N ILE A 22 7.27 -12.91 -6.60
CA ILE A 22 6.80 -11.94 -7.59
C ILE A 22 5.72 -11.05 -7.00
N TYR A 23 4.82 -11.63 -6.22
CA TYR A 23 3.73 -10.88 -5.57
C TYR A 23 4.24 -9.98 -4.45
N ARG A 24 5.10 -10.50 -3.57
CA ARG A 24 5.56 -9.80 -2.36
C ARG A 24 6.74 -8.86 -2.61
N GLU A 25 7.61 -9.22 -3.55
CA GLU A 25 8.85 -8.51 -3.82
C GLU A 25 8.99 -8.21 -5.31
N PRO A 26 8.04 -7.45 -5.90
CA PRO A 26 8.18 -7.11 -7.31
C PRO A 26 9.44 -6.28 -7.54
N ALA A 27 10.20 -6.64 -8.56
CA ALA A 27 11.47 -5.97 -8.87
C ALA A 27 11.26 -4.61 -9.53
N THR A 28 10.14 -4.43 -10.25
CA THR A 28 9.84 -3.20 -10.98
C THR A 28 8.39 -2.80 -10.78
N ALA A 29 8.07 -1.56 -11.12
CA ALA A 29 6.70 -1.05 -11.13
C ALA A 29 5.80 -1.87 -12.05
N PHE A 30 6.32 -2.30 -13.19
CA PHE A 30 5.59 -3.14 -14.13
C PHE A 30 5.14 -4.45 -13.47
N VAL A 31 6.05 -5.13 -12.78
CA VAL A 31 5.75 -6.40 -12.11
C VAL A 31 4.72 -6.19 -11.00
N ALA A 32 4.87 -5.16 -10.19
CA ALA A 32 3.94 -4.85 -9.11
C ALA A 32 2.51 -4.67 -9.64
N ASP A 33 2.37 -3.92 -10.72
CA ASP A 33 1.07 -3.64 -11.34
C ASP A 33 0.51 -4.86 -12.06
N PHE A 34 1.38 -5.66 -12.68
CA PHE A 34 1.00 -6.84 -13.45
C PHE A 34 0.34 -7.92 -12.60
N VAL A 35 0.85 -8.16 -11.38
CA VAL A 35 0.40 -9.29 -10.55
C VAL A 35 -0.79 -8.99 -9.64
N GLY A 36 -1.35 -7.81 -9.71
CA GLY A 36 -2.57 -7.50 -8.96
C GLY A 36 -2.66 -6.05 -8.53
N LYS A 37 -3.75 -5.71 -7.86
CA LYS A 37 -3.96 -4.35 -7.39
C LYS A 37 -2.94 -3.98 -6.33
N VAL A 38 -2.40 -2.78 -6.45
CA VAL A 38 -1.39 -2.24 -5.54
C VAL A 38 -1.62 -0.75 -5.37
N ASN A 39 -1.39 -0.25 -4.15
CA ASN A 39 -1.34 1.18 -3.91
C ASN A 39 0.01 1.70 -4.38
N VAL A 40 -0.01 2.72 -5.22
CA VAL A 40 1.18 3.43 -5.67
C VAL A 40 1.06 4.86 -5.17
N LEU A 41 1.88 5.23 -4.21
CA LEU A 41 1.81 6.53 -3.56
C LEU A 41 3.09 7.31 -3.82
N ALA A 42 2.93 8.53 -4.32
CA ALA A 42 4.07 9.43 -4.52
C ALA A 42 4.49 10.01 -3.17
N ALA A 43 5.76 9.90 -2.85
CA ALA A 43 6.31 10.35 -1.57
C ALA A 43 7.70 10.94 -1.77
N VAL A 44 8.24 11.55 -0.71
CA VAL A 44 9.56 12.18 -0.73
C VAL A 44 10.36 11.67 0.47
N ALA A 45 11.58 11.20 0.23
CA ALA A 45 12.46 10.76 1.29
C ALA A 45 12.92 11.96 2.13
N GLN A 46 13.03 11.76 3.45
CA GLN A 46 13.45 12.80 4.39
C GLN A 46 14.94 12.70 4.78
N GLY A 47 15.64 11.68 4.31
CA GLY A 47 17.07 11.50 4.56
C GLY A 47 17.44 10.75 5.83
N ASP A 48 16.47 10.45 6.68
CA ASP A 48 16.69 9.79 7.97
C ASP A 48 15.86 8.49 8.12
N GLY A 49 15.50 7.88 7.01
CA GLY A 49 14.64 6.70 7.00
C GLY A 49 13.15 7.02 7.05
N ARG A 50 12.80 8.30 7.15
CA ARG A 50 11.42 8.75 7.11
C ARG A 50 11.00 9.13 5.69
N ILE A 51 9.71 9.07 5.45
CA ILE A 51 9.11 9.37 4.16
C ILE A 51 7.96 10.35 4.39
N LYS A 52 7.90 11.38 3.55
CA LYS A 52 6.80 12.34 3.59
C LYS A 52 5.81 12.03 2.49
N LEU A 53 4.58 11.72 2.89
CA LEU A 53 3.45 11.47 2.00
C LEU A 53 2.43 12.60 2.22
N GLY A 54 2.40 13.56 1.32
CA GLY A 54 1.60 14.77 1.54
C GLY A 54 2.08 15.48 2.79
N ASP A 55 1.20 15.64 3.78
CA ASP A 55 1.53 16.23 5.09
C ASP A 55 1.90 15.16 6.14
N LEU A 56 1.82 13.88 5.77
CA LEU A 56 2.14 12.79 6.68
C LEU A 56 3.61 12.44 6.62
N VAL A 57 4.21 12.22 7.79
CA VAL A 57 5.57 11.71 7.90
C VAL A 57 5.50 10.29 8.39
N LEU A 58 5.98 9.36 7.57
CA LEU A 58 5.92 7.93 7.83
C LEU A 58 7.32 7.37 8.04
N LYS A 59 7.39 6.30 8.83
CA LYS A 59 8.61 5.53 8.94
C LYS A 59 8.73 4.66 7.68
N GLY A 60 9.81 4.82 6.94
CA GLY A 60 10.03 4.07 5.71
C GLY A 60 10.51 2.65 5.94
N GLY A 61 10.33 1.81 4.92
CA GLY A 61 10.83 0.44 4.91
C GLY A 61 12.31 0.34 4.61
N GLY A 62 12.79 -0.89 4.43
CA GLY A 62 14.19 -1.15 4.13
C GLY A 62 14.70 -0.37 2.93
N GLY A 63 15.87 0.22 3.04
CA GLY A 63 16.48 1.02 1.99
C GLY A 63 16.16 2.50 2.04
N SER A 64 15.13 2.92 2.77
CA SER A 64 14.76 4.33 2.87
C SER A 64 15.84 5.19 3.57
N GLU A 65 16.59 4.60 4.46
CA GLU A 65 17.68 5.27 5.18
C GLU A 65 18.83 5.71 4.28
N ARG A 66 18.97 5.04 3.13
CA ARG A 66 20.03 5.33 2.16
C ARG A 66 19.67 6.43 1.19
N LEU A 67 18.41 6.86 1.20
CA LEU A 67 17.92 7.87 0.27
C LEU A 67 18.18 9.27 0.82
N PRO A 68 18.79 10.17 0.02
CA PRO A 68 18.96 11.56 0.44
C PRO A 68 17.62 12.26 0.61
N ALA A 69 17.59 13.24 1.52
CA ALA A 69 16.41 14.08 1.71
C ALA A 69 16.02 14.76 0.38
N GLY A 70 14.73 14.79 0.09
CA GLY A 70 14.20 15.38 -1.13
C GLY A 70 14.10 14.42 -2.32
N THR A 71 14.53 13.16 -2.18
CA THR A 71 14.42 12.17 -3.24
C THR A 71 12.96 11.80 -3.46
N ALA A 72 12.46 11.96 -4.69
CA ALA A 72 11.12 11.53 -5.05
C ALA A 72 11.09 10.01 -5.18
N ILE A 73 10.13 9.38 -4.51
CA ILE A 73 9.99 7.92 -4.49
C ILE A 73 8.55 7.53 -4.71
N LYS A 74 8.34 6.27 -5.09
CA LYS A 74 7.02 5.66 -5.17
C LYS A 74 6.93 4.53 -4.15
N LEU A 75 5.88 4.56 -3.33
CA LEU A 75 5.60 3.52 -2.36
C LEU A 75 4.61 2.54 -2.96
N TYR A 76 4.95 1.27 -2.90
CA TYR A 76 4.08 0.18 -3.32
C TYR A 76 3.62 -0.58 -2.08
N LEU A 77 2.31 -0.65 -1.90
CA LEU A 77 1.71 -1.31 -0.74
C LEU A 77 0.44 -2.03 -1.20
N ARG A 78 0.34 -3.31 -0.89
CA ARG A 78 -0.85 -4.08 -1.24
C ARG A 78 -2.04 -3.66 -0.39
N PRO A 79 -3.26 -3.62 -0.95
CA PRO A 79 -4.44 -3.22 -0.19
C PRO A 79 -4.70 -4.08 1.05
N GLU A 80 -4.37 -5.37 1.01
CA GLU A 80 -4.54 -6.29 2.12
C GLU A 80 -3.54 -6.09 3.26
N ASP A 81 -2.43 -5.40 3.00
CA ASP A 81 -1.40 -5.13 4.01
C ASP A 81 -1.69 -3.88 4.85
N VAL A 82 -2.66 -3.08 4.45
CA VAL A 82 -3.08 -1.91 5.23
C VAL A 82 -3.81 -2.38 6.48
N VAL A 83 -3.35 -1.94 7.65
CA VAL A 83 -4.05 -2.24 8.91
C VAL A 83 -5.09 -1.16 9.21
N VAL A 84 -6.15 -1.54 9.91
CA VAL A 84 -7.29 -0.63 10.15
C VAL A 84 -7.72 -0.64 11.61
N ASN A 85 -8.35 0.45 12.04
CA ASN A 85 -8.97 0.66 13.35
C ASN A 85 -8.02 0.39 14.52
N GLY A 86 -8.36 -0.55 15.42
CA GLY A 86 -7.60 -0.79 16.63
C GLY A 86 -6.12 -1.07 16.40
N ASP A 87 -5.80 -1.84 15.35
CA ASP A 87 -4.42 -2.13 15.00
C ASP A 87 -3.70 -0.91 14.42
N ALA A 88 -4.45 0.04 13.87
CA ALA A 88 -3.89 1.25 13.27
C ALA A 88 -3.69 2.38 14.29
N ARG A 89 -4.44 2.42 15.38
CA ARG A 89 -4.43 3.54 16.35
C ARG A 89 -3.06 3.77 16.97
N ASP A 90 -2.39 2.69 17.36
CA ASP A 90 -1.07 2.76 17.97
C ASP A 90 0.05 2.45 16.98
N HIS A 91 -0.29 2.37 15.70
CA HIS A 91 0.68 2.06 14.66
C HIS A 91 1.60 3.26 14.42
N PRO A 92 2.94 3.05 14.26
CA PRO A 92 3.87 4.15 13.98
C PRO A 92 3.51 4.96 12.73
N ASN A 93 2.89 4.32 11.74
CA ASN A 93 2.45 4.96 10.50
C ASN A 93 0.92 5.07 10.45
N GLY A 94 0.29 5.29 11.58
CA GLY A 94 -1.15 5.47 11.65
C GLY A 94 -1.61 6.82 11.14
N ALA A 95 -2.76 6.85 10.47
CA ALA A 95 -3.36 8.06 9.94
C ALA A 95 -4.88 7.96 9.96
N SER A 96 -5.54 9.12 10.02
CA SER A 96 -6.99 9.19 9.90
C SER A 96 -7.38 9.21 8.43
N ALA A 97 -8.46 8.53 8.09
CA ALA A 97 -8.97 8.46 6.73
C ALA A 97 -10.48 8.54 6.71
N SER A 98 -11.06 8.79 5.55
CA SER A 98 -12.50 8.72 5.34
C SER A 98 -12.81 7.83 4.14
N VAL A 99 -13.87 7.04 4.25
CA VAL A 99 -14.29 6.10 3.20
C VAL A 99 -14.91 6.88 2.04
N GLN A 100 -14.37 6.67 0.83
CA GLN A 100 -14.88 7.31 -0.38
C GLN A 100 -15.74 6.36 -1.22
N LYS A 101 -15.35 5.09 -1.28
CA LYS A 101 -16.01 4.10 -2.12
C LYS A 101 -15.84 2.72 -1.51
N ILE A 102 -16.86 1.88 -1.66
CA ILE A 102 -16.81 0.48 -1.25
C ILE A 102 -17.22 -0.38 -2.45
N GLU A 103 -16.36 -1.31 -2.82
CA GLU A 103 -16.61 -2.25 -3.91
C GLU A 103 -16.67 -3.65 -3.35
N PHE A 104 -17.79 -4.34 -3.55
CA PHE A 104 -18.00 -5.69 -3.05
C PHE A 104 -17.49 -6.72 -4.05
N LEU A 105 -16.52 -7.52 -3.64
CA LEU A 105 -15.86 -8.52 -4.48
C LEU A 105 -16.04 -9.94 -3.89
N GLY A 106 -17.25 -10.27 -3.48
CA GLY A 106 -17.54 -11.56 -2.85
C GLY A 106 -17.22 -11.57 -1.37
N ALA A 107 -16.26 -12.40 -0.94
CA ALA A 107 -15.87 -12.50 0.47
C ALA A 107 -15.08 -11.28 0.97
N PHE A 108 -14.60 -10.45 0.05
CA PHE A 108 -13.81 -9.27 0.36
C PHE A 108 -14.44 -8.02 -0.18
N CYS A 109 -14.08 -6.90 0.41
CA CYS A 109 -14.46 -5.58 -0.10
C CYS A 109 -13.21 -4.76 -0.34
N LEU A 110 -13.18 -4.05 -1.46
CA LEU A 110 -12.12 -3.10 -1.77
C LEU A 110 -12.64 -1.71 -1.43
N VAL A 111 -12.03 -1.12 -0.40
CA VAL A 111 -12.45 0.18 0.13
C VAL A 111 -11.46 1.23 -0.30
N THR A 112 -11.96 2.29 -0.96
CA THR A 112 -11.13 3.44 -1.31
C THR A 112 -11.29 4.47 -0.19
N VAL A 113 -10.18 4.87 0.41
CA VAL A 113 -10.18 5.87 1.48
C VAL A 113 -9.31 7.06 1.10
N THR A 114 -9.63 8.22 1.68
CA THR A 114 -8.84 9.44 1.54
C THR A 114 -8.14 9.71 2.86
N LEU A 115 -6.81 9.80 2.82
CA LEU A 115 -6.02 10.13 4.01
C LEU A 115 -6.13 11.61 4.33
N ALA A 116 -6.33 11.94 5.60
CA ALA A 116 -6.47 13.33 6.02
C ALA A 116 -5.25 14.19 5.69
N GLY A 117 -4.05 13.61 5.77
CA GLY A 117 -2.81 14.32 5.45
C GLY A 117 -2.38 14.23 3.99
N ALA A 118 -3.06 13.42 3.16
CA ALA A 118 -2.72 13.22 1.76
C ALA A 118 -3.98 13.01 0.91
N PRO A 119 -4.88 14.02 0.84
CA PRO A 119 -6.19 13.85 0.22
C PRO A 119 -6.15 13.65 -1.30
N THR A 120 -5.04 13.98 -1.95
CA THR A 120 -4.90 13.83 -3.40
C THR A 120 -4.50 12.41 -3.82
N GLN A 121 -4.16 11.55 -2.87
CA GLN A 121 -3.72 10.19 -3.15
C GLN A 121 -4.64 9.18 -2.44
N PRO A 122 -5.65 8.66 -3.14
CA PRO A 122 -6.54 7.68 -2.54
C PRO A 122 -5.79 6.38 -2.23
N LEU A 123 -6.20 5.74 -1.13
CA LEU A 123 -5.60 4.49 -0.67
C LEU A 123 -6.64 3.38 -0.79
N LEU A 124 -6.24 2.26 -1.37
CA LEU A 124 -7.07 1.07 -1.46
C LEU A 124 -6.81 0.17 -0.26
N VAL A 125 -7.88 -0.28 0.38
CA VAL A 125 -7.82 -1.18 1.53
C VAL A 125 -8.69 -2.39 1.22
N ASN A 126 -8.12 -3.58 1.39
CA ASN A 126 -8.85 -4.82 1.19
C ASN A 126 -9.27 -5.36 2.57
N LEU A 127 -10.58 -5.47 2.76
CA LEU A 127 -11.14 -5.91 4.02
C LEU A 127 -12.09 -7.09 3.80
N PRO A 128 -12.12 -8.06 4.73
CA PRO A 128 -13.17 -9.08 4.71
C PRO A 128 -14.55 -8.41 4.84
N ARG A 129 -15.54 -8.96 4.16
CA ARG A 129 -16.90 -8.44 4.20
C ARG A 129 -17.44 -8.31 5.64
N GLN A 130 -17.09 -9.26 6.49
CA GLN A 130 -17.50 -9.24 7.90
C GLN A 130 -16.95 -8.04 8.66
N SER A 131 -15.77 -7.55 8.28
CA SER A 131 -15.17 -6.38 8.91
C SER A 131 -15.97 -5.11 8.64
N LEU A 132 -16.56 -4.97 7.46
CA LEU A 132 -17.41 -3.82 7.14
C LEU A 132 -18.62 -3.77 8.06
N ASP A 133 -19.25 -4.92 8.28
CA ASP A 133 -20.43 -5.01 9.15
C ASP A 133 -20.07 -4.67 10.61
N ARG A 134 -18.96 -5.20 11.11
CA ARG A 134 -18.51 -4.93 12.47
C ARG A 134 -18.17 -3.47 12.70
N MET A 135 -17.53 -2.84 11.73
CA MET A 135 -17.08 -1.45 11.82
C MET A 135 -18.15 -0.46 11.40
N SER A 136 -19.29 -0.94 10.92
CA SER A 136 -20.38 -0.10 10.39
C SER A 136 -19.87 0.88 9.34
N LEU A 137 -19.00 0.42 8.46
CA LEU A 137 -18.41 1.26 7.42
C LEU A 137 -19.41 1.58 6.32
N ALA A 138 -19.45 2.84 5.95
CA ALA A 138 -20.22 3.34 4.83
C ALA A 138 -19.45 4.50 4.20
N VAL A 139 -19.85 4.91 3.01
CA VAL A 139 -19.24 6.08 2.35
C VAL A 139 -19.35 7.30 3.28
N GLY A 140 -18.23 7.97 3.49
CA GLY A 140 -18.13 9.10 4.40
C GLY A 140 -17.75 8.75 5.84
N ALA A 141 -17.70 7.45 6.18
CA ALA A 141 -17.34 7.02 7.53
C ALA A 141 -15.86 7.26 7.83
N PRO A 142 -15.51 7.60 9.08
CA PRO A 142 -14.11 7.71 9.47
C PRO A 142 -13.48 6.33 9.63
N LEU A 143 -12.18 6.24 9.33
CA LEU A 143 -11.43 5.00 9.45
C LEU A 143 -9.99 5.34 9.82
N SER A 144 -9.45 4.66 10.83
CA SER A 144 -8.02 4.74 11.13
C SER A 144 -7.28 3.69 10.32
N VAL A 145 -6.21 4.09 9.65
CA VAL A 145 -5.40 3.18 8.83
C VAL A 145 -3.94 3.28 9.23
N GLY A 146 -3.21 2.20 9.06
CA GLY A 146 -1.77 2.14 9.27
C GLY A 146 -1.08 1.52 8.06
N LEU A 147 0.06 2.07 7.70
CA LEU A 147 0.85 1.60 6.56
C LEU A 147 2.13 0.94 7.08
N PRO A 148 2.13 -0.39 7.27
CA PRO A 148 3.30 -1.08 7.85
C PRO A 148 4.54 -0.89 6.97
N CYS A 149 5.62 -0.40 7.57
CA CYS A 149 6.85 -0.13 6.81
C CYS A 149 7.48 -1.41 6.25
N GLU A 150 7.31 -2.53 6.93
CA GLU A 150 7.81 -3.83 6.47
C GLU A 150 7.07 -4.35 5.24
N CYS A 151 5.87 -3.84 4.98
CA CYS A 151 5.07 -4.21 3.81
C CYS A 151 5.22 -3.23 2.65
N MET A 152 5.82 -2.08 2.89
CA MET A 152 6.03 -1.07 1.86
C MET A 152 7.27 -1.39 1.03
N ARG A 153 7.17 -1.16 -0.28
CA ARG A 153 8.30 -1.32 -1.19
C ARG A 153 8.56 -0.01 -1.91
N LEU A 154 9.79 0.40 -1.93
CA LEU A 154 10.24 1.61 -2.63
C LEU A 154 10.77 1.23 -4.00
N LEU A 155 10.18 1.77 -5.05
CA LEU A 155 10.59 1.51 -6.42
C LEU A 155 10.83 2.81 -7.20
#